data_e15c2661009bd4a33e45d2863f7c9328
#
_entry.id   e15c2661009bd4a33e45d2863f7c9328
#
_cell.length_a   1.000
_cell.length_b   1.000
_cell.length_c   1.000
_cell.angle_alpha   90.00
_cell.angle_beta   90.00
_cell.angle_gamma   90.00
#
_symmetry.space_group_name_H-M   'P 1'
#
loop_
_entity.id
_entity.type
_entity.pdbx_description
1 polymer ?
#
loop_
_entity_poly.entity_id
_entity_poly.type
_entity_poly.pdbx_seq_one_letter_code
_entity_poly.pdbx_strand_id
1 'polypeptide(L)'
;MDKKTAQSVDRYVSFMNIDCYRHASDVIDCVLEAIADERYCNPFWERFKGKIPSCYYTGESDEKVLYLVCSSVFYVEELFEESEHTRGLELLKNCEYQCC
;
A
#
# COMPACT_ATOMS: atom_id res chain seq x y z
N MET A 1 6.37 -24.56 -12.40
CA MET A 1 6.79 -23.84 -12.67
C MET A 1 7.00 -23.40 -12.98
N ASP A 2 6.58 -23.27 -12.57
CA ASP A 2 6.95 -22.50 -12.66
C ASP A 2 7.03 -22.04 -12.82
N LYS A 3 7.01 -22.21 -12.50
CA LYS A 3 7.33 -21.49 -12.37
C LYS A 3 7.87 -20.98 -12.61
N LYS A 4 7.98 -20.93 -12.45
CA LYS A 4 8.56 -20.14 -12.52
C LYS A 4 8.92 -19.60 -13.04
N THR A 5 8.74 -19.56 -13.22
CA THR A 5 9.10 -18.84 -13.80
C THR A 5 9.16 -18.15 -14.10
N ALA A 6 9.15 -17.67 -14.07
CA ALA A 6 9.22 -16.87 -14.44
C ALA A 6 9.04 -16.14 -14.43
N GLN A 7 8.70 -15.64 -14.27
CA GLN A 7 8.47 -14.86 -14.26
C GLN A 7 8.47 -13.81 -13.89
N SER A 8 8.22 -13.63 -13.96
CA SER A 8 8.93 -12.58 -13.28
C SER A 8 8.14 -11.28 -13.29
N VAL A 9 7.73 -10.81 -14.42
CA VAL A 9 6.85 -9.65 -14.52
C VAL A 9 5.58 -9.87 -13.74
N ASP A 10 5.14 -11.09 -13.75
CA ASP A 10 3.87 -11.44 -13.13
C ASP A 10 3.92 -11.43 -11.63
N ARG A 11 5.07 -11.16 -11.06
CA ARG A 11 5.22 -11.16 -9.61
C ARG A 11 4.28 -10.15 -8.94
N TYR A 12 3.86 -9.15 -9.67
CA TYR A 12 2.98 -8.12 -9.11
C TYR A 12 1.53 -8.50 -9.16
N VAL A 13 1.17 -9.50 -9.93
CA VAL A 13 -0.21 -9.84 -10.07
C VAL A 13 -0.43 -11.23 -9.50
N SER A 14 -0.54 -12.20 -10.26
CA SER A 14 -0.98 -13.49 -9.77
C SER A 14 0.14 -14.46 -9.44
N PHE A 15 1.37 -14.02 -9.48
CA PHE A 15 2.46 -14.89 -9.17
C PHE A 15 2.28 -15.43 -7.75
N MET A 16 2.22 -16.74 -7.62
CA MET A 16 2.02 -17.41 -6.34
C MET A 16 0.77 -16.90 -5.61
N ASN A 17 -0.23 -16.49 -6.37
CA ASN A 17 -1.51 -16.09 -5.81
C ASN A 17 -1.45 -14.83 -4.96
N ILE A 18 -0.47 -13.97 -5.23
CA ILE A 18 -0.34 -12.71 -4.53
C ILE A 18 -0.86 -11.59 -5.42
N ASP A 19 -1.82 -10.85 -4.92
CA ASP A 19 -2.35 -9.69 -5.62
C ASP A 19 -1.78 -8.44 -4.98
N CYS A 20 -0.64 -8.01 -5.49
CA CYS A 20 0.07 -6.88 -4.91
C CYS A 20 -0.69 -5.57 -5.08
N TYR A 21 -1.47 -5.44 -6.12
CA TYR A 21 -2.27 -4.23 -6.30
C TYR A 21 -3.35 -4.15 -5.22
N ARG A 22 -3.96 -5.28 -4.89
CA ARG A 22 -4.95 -5.34 -3.84
C ARG A 22 -4.32 -5.03 -2.49
N HIS A 23 -3.14 -5.60 -2.24
CA HIS A 23 -2.42 -5.35 -1.00
C HIS A 23 -2.12 -3.86 -0.84
N ALA A 24 -1.70 -3.21 -1.92
CA ALA A 24 -1.41 -1.78 -1.86
C ALA A 24 -2.66 -0.98 -1.54
N SER A 25 -3.79 -1.32 -2.15
CA SER A 25 -5.04 -0.63 -1.85
C SER A 25 -5.45 -0.81 -0.40
N ASP A 26 -5.25 -2.01 0.15
CA ASP A 26 -5.57 -2.25 1.55
C ASP A 26 -4.71 -1.39 2.46
N VAL A 27 -3.44 -1.18 2.11
CA VAL A 27 -2.57 -0.30 2.88
C VAL A 27 -3.08 1.13 2.81
N ILE A 28 -3.50 1.59 1.63
CA ILE A 28 -4.03 2.95 1.49
C ILE A 28 -5.30 3.11 2.34
N ASP A 29 -6.16 2.09 2.37
CA ASP A 29 -7.34 2.12 3.24
C ASP A 29 -6.94 2.41 4.68
N CYS A 30 -5.91 1.73 5.16
CA CYS A 30 -5.46 1.90 6.54
C CYS A 30 -4.82 3.27 6.77
N VAL A 31 -4.11 3.80 5.76
CA VAL A 31 -3.56 5.15 5.87
C VAL A 31 -4.69 6.15 6.04
N LEU A 32 -5.74 6.04 5.21
CA LEU A 32 -6.86 6.98 5.29
C LEU A 32 -7.59 6.87 6.62
N GLU A 33 -7.70 5.65 7.17
CA GLU A 33 -8.27 5.48 8.50
C GLU A 33 -7.45 6.21 9.56
N ALA A 34 -6.13 6.07 9.50
CA ALA A 34 -5.26 6.66 10.51
C ALA A 34 -5.30 8.19 10.45
N ILE A 35 -5.24 8.76 9.25
CA ILE A 35 -5.20 10.21 9.13
C ILE A 35 -6.58 10.86 9.22
N ALA A 36 -7.63 10.07 9.34
CA ALA A 36 -8.94 10.62 9.67
C ALA A 36 -8.90 11.24 11.06
N ASP A 37 -8.00 10.79 11.92
CA ASP A 37 -7.76 11.43 13.22
C ASP A 37 -6.85 12.63 12.99
N GLU A 38 -7.32 13.81 13.35
CA GLU A 38 -6.58 15.05 13.09
C GLU A 38 -5.19 15.06 13.74
N ARG A 39 -5.00 14.29 14.80
CA ARG A 39 -3.69 14.23 15.46
C ARG A 39 -2.61 13.71 14.53
N TYR A 40 -2.98 12.89 13.56
CA TYR A 40 -2.02 12.25 12.68
C TYR A 40 -2.01 12.84 11.28
N CYS A 41 -2.97 13.69 10.95
CA CYS A 41 -3.02 14.33 9.65
C CYS A 41 -2.26 15.65 9.69
N ASN A 42 -1.26 15.78 8.84
CA ASN A 42 -0.43 16.98 8.77
C ASN A 42 -0.26 17.35 7.30
N PRO A 43 0.48 18.44 6.97
CA PRO A 43 0.63 18.83 5.57
C PRO A 43 1.20 17.74 4.67
N PHE A 44 2.07 16.87 5.22
CA PHE A 44 2.58 15.77 4.42
C PHE A 44 1.44 14.85 3.98
N TRP A 45 0.55 14.49 4.92
CA TRP A 45 -0.53 13.57 4.60
C TRP A 45 -1.61 14.21 3.74
N GLU A 46 -1.79 15.52 3.88
CA GLU A 46 -2.69 16.22 2.97
C GLU A 46 -2.19 16.12 1.53
N ARG A 47 -0.88 16.29 1.33
CA ARG A 47 -0.31 16.15 0.01
C ARG A 47 -0.37 14.70 -0.46
N PHE A 48 -0.15 13.77 0.46
CA PHE A 48 -0.24 12.34 0.14
C PHE A 48 -1.62 12.01 -0.43
N LYS A 49 -2.67 12.52 0.20
CA LYS A 49 -4.03 12.27 -0.28
C LYS A 49 -4.19 12.72 -1.74
N GLY A 50 -3.56 13.82 -2.09
CA GLY A 50 -3.63 14.31 -3.45
C GLY A 50 -2.87 13.47 -4.46
N LYS A 51 -1.99 12.60 -3.99
CA LYS A 51 -1.21 11.73 -4.87
C LYS A 51 -1.88 10.39 -5.10
N ILE A 52 -2.93 10.07 -4.36
CA ILE A 52 -3.60 8.78 -4.53
C ILE A 52 -4.26 8.74 -5.90
N PRO A 53 -3.92 7.73 -6.73
CA PRO A 53 -4.50 7.68 -8.08
C PRO A 53 -6.01 7.48 -8.05
N SER A 54 -6.69 8.02 -9.04
CA SER A 54 -8.15 7.90 -9.11
C SER A 54 -8.59 6.46 -9.19
N CYS A 55 -7.78 5.59 -9.79
CA CYS A 55 -8.14 4.18 -9.89
C CYS A 55 -8.33 3.52 -8.54
N TYR A 56 -7.66 4.03 -7.50
CA TYR A 56 -7.90 3.51 -6.16
C TYR A 56 -9.36 3.70 -5.76
N TYR A 57 -9.90 4.89 -6.02
CA TYR A 57 -11.26 5.22 -5.59
C TYR A 57 -12.32 4.49 -6.40
N THR A 58 -11.99 4.08 -7.61
CA THR A 58 -12.94 3.32 -8.43
C THR A 58 -12.82 1.82 -8.23
N GLY A 59 -11.92 1.40 -7.36
CA GLY A 59 -11.74 -0.01 -7.09
C GLY A 59 -10.87 -0.72 -8.10
N GLU A 60 -10.18 0.02 -8.94
CA GLU A 60 -9.33 -0.54 -9.98
C GLU A 60 -7.87 -0.30 -9.64
N SER A 61 -7.35 -1.04 -8.69
CA SER A 61 -5.96 -0.89 -8.28
C SER A 61 -5.02 -1.25 -9.42
N ASP A 62 -3.93 -0.51 -9.55
CA ASP A 62 -2.93 -0.78 -10.55
C ASP A 62 -1.54 -0.45 -10.00
N GLU A 63 -0.54 -0.49 -10.89
CA GLU A 63 0.84 -0.26 -10.47
C GLU A 63 1.06 1.12 -9.86
N LYS A 64 0.21 2.09 -10.17
CA LYS A 64 0.37 3.43 -9.60
C LYS A 64 0.10 3.43 -8.11
N VAL A 65 -0.92 2.70 -7.67
CA VAL A 65 -1.22 2.57 -6.26
C VAL A 65 -0.07 1.83 -5.56
N LEU A 66 0.39 0.75 -6.15
CA LEU A 66 1.49 -0.01 -5.61
C LEU A 66 2.75 0.84 -5.49
N TYR A 67 3.06 1.61 -6.53
CA TYR A 67 4.23 2.47 -6.52
C TYR A 67 4.16 3.49 -5.38
N LEU A 68 2.99 4.09 -5.18
CA LEU A 68 2.82 5.07 -4.12
C LEU A 68 3.12 4.46 -2.76
N VAL A 69 2.60 3.26 -2.51
CA VAL A 69 2.84 2.58 -1.24
C VAL A 69 4.32 2.25 -1.09
N CYS A 70 4.92 1.64 -2.10
CA CYS A 70 6.31 1.19 -2.00
C CYS A 70 7.29 2.34 -1.87
N SER A 71 6.96 3.49 -2.47
CA SER A 71 7.84 4.65 -2.38
C SER A 71 7.65 5.43 -1.09
N SER A 72 6.63 5.09 -0.30
CA SER A 72 6.30 5.82 0.93
C SER A 72 6.38 4.95 2.18
N VAL A 73 7.02 3.79 2.09
CA VAL A 73 7.00 2.80 3.16
C VAL A 73 7.40 3.37 4.51
N PHE A 74 8.50 4.15 4.57
CA PHE A 74 8.98 4.66 5.85
C PHE A 74 7.95 5.58 6.51
N TYR A 75 7.32 6.43 5.71
CA TYR A 75 6.34 7.37 6.26
C TYR A 75 5.07 6.66 6.70
N VAL A 76 4.66 5.66 5.94
CA VAL A 76 3.46 4.89 6.26
C VAL A 76 3.70 4.07 7.52
N GLU A 77 4.88 3.45 7.62
CA GLU A 77 5.20 2.67 8.80
C GLU A 77 5.17 3.54 10.06
N GLU A 78 5.79 4.72 9.99
CA GLU A 78 5.81 5.63 11.12
C GLU A 78 4.39 6.03 11.52
N LEU A 79 3.55 6.32 10.53
CA LEU A 79 2.16 6.67 10.80
C LEU A 79 1.45 5.56 11.55
N PHE A 80 1.60 4.33 11.08
CA PHE A 80 0.91 3.21 11.71
C PHE A 80 1.44 2.93 13.11
N GLU A 81 2.74 3.16 13.33
CA GLU A 81 3.30 2.99 14.67
C GLU A 81 2.77 4.05 15.62
N GLU A 82 2.73 5.30 15.19
CA GLU A 82 2.27 6.38 16.04
C GLU A 82 0.79 6.26 16.36
N SER A 83 0.00 5.84 15.38
CA SER A 83 -1.44 5.70 15.56
C SER A 83 -1.83 4.34 16.12
N GLU A 84 -0.84 3.47 16.36
CA GLU A 84 -1.05 2.12 16.89
C GLU A 84 -2.01 1.32 15.99
N HIS A 85 -1.86 1.50 14.68
CA HIS A 85 -2.70 0.81 13.71
C HIS A 85 -2.08 -0.53 13.37
N THR A 86 -2.35 -1.53 14.22
CA THR A 86 -1.71 -2.84 14.11
C THR A 86 -2.00 -3.53 12.77
N ARG A 87 -3.25 -3.45 12.32
CA ARG A 87 -3.63 -4.07 11.06
C ARG A 87 -2.87 -3.43 9.90
N GLY A 88 -2.73 -2.10 9.94
CA GLY A 88 -1.97 -1.40 8.90
C GLY A 88 -0.53 -1.82 8.86
N LEU A 89 0.09 -1.98 10.05
CA LEU A 89 1.48 -2.42 10.10
C LEU A 89 1.65 -3.80 9.49
N GLU A 90 0.75 -4.73 9.79
CA GLU A 90 0.84 -6.07 9.22
C GLU A 90 0.68 -6.04 7.71
N LEU A 91 -0.30 -5.30 7.22
CA LEU A 91 -0.53 -5.21 5.78
C LEU A 91 0.65 -4.57 5.07
N LEU A 92 1.21 -3.52 5.68
CA LEU A 92 2.35 -2.84 5.09
C LEU A 92 3.55 -3.77 5.00
N LYS A 93 3.84 -4.50 6.08
CA LYS A 93 4.99 -5.39 6.10
C LYS A 93 4.84 -6.50 5.06
N ASN A 94 3.65 -7.05 4.93
CA ASN A 94 3.41 -8.06 3.93
C ASN A 94 3.57 -7.50 2.53
N CYS A 95 3.05 -6.31 2.29
CA CYS A 95 3.18 -5.67 0.98
C CYS A 95 4.64 -5.37 0.68
N GLU A 96 5.37 -4.85 1.64
CA GLU A 96 6.78 -4.54 1.46
C GLU A 96 7.57 -5.79 1.16
N TYR A 97 7.35 -6.84 1.92
CA TYR A 97 8.09 -8.08 1.77
C TYR A 97 7.80 -8.79 0.45
N GLN A 98 6.53 -8.81 0.05
CA GLN A 98 6.12 -9.61 -1.11
C GLN A 98 6.05 -8.83 -2.40
N CYS A 99 5.86 -7.52 -2.32
CA CYS A 99 5.54 -6.74 -3.51
C CYS A 99 6.48 -5.58 -3.78
N CYS A 100 7.16 -5.11 -2.78
CA CYS A 100 8.10 -4.02 -2.95
C CYS A 100 9.52 -4.55 -2.97
#